data_7c69af5611deca19b9a2389941159f10
#
_entry.id   7c69af5611deca19b9a2389941159f10
#
_cell.length_a   1.000
_cell.length_b   1.000
_cell.length_c   1.000
_cell.angle_alpha   90.00
_cell.angle_beta   90.00
_cell.angle_gamma   90.00
#
_symmetry.space_group_name_H-M   'P 1'
#
loop_
_entity.id
_entity.type
_entity.pdbx_description
1 polymer ?
#
loop_
_entity_poly.entity_id
_entity_poly.type
_entity_poly.pdbx_seq_one_letter_code
_entity_poly.pdbx_strand_id
1 'polypeptide(L)'
;MTIRTASTLLLAAALALPAAASAQATHAEDLRYPPLPRFDIPQPERVVLDNGMVVMLLEDHELPLVEATAIIRGGSRQDPADKAGLAKLGATVMRTGGTQTRPGDALDDYLENRAASIELRATEDHLQASLSSLKADFPDVLRAFADTLRHPSLDARKLEVARNQAVAEVARQNDDPGQILFREFRKVVYGPDSPYGRTATFASLGKIHRDDLVAWHGDTFHPDRVILGLVGDFQRDDALRQIRNAFGDWPKGPAWTQPDVPFRKQPSPGVWFARKDDVTQSFIAMGHLGGLRSDPDYYALEVLNQLFSGSFASRLVDDVRTRKGLAYAVNASLDSDYDHPGLAYLFVSTKLQTTGASIDALLEESRNLTAQPATDEEVNKAKQALLSSFVFNYDTRREVLRRQITLEYFHYPLDWLARYRSAIESVTTEQVRAAAHRLHPDDFSVVVVGPAQGTDKPLTAYGKVTPIDLAPPAHGTK
;
A
#
# COMPACT_ATOMS: atom_id res chain seq x y z
N MET A 1 -66.67 -19.39 46.04
CA MET A 1 -65.34 -19.67 46.61
C MET A 1 -64.69 -20.72 45.72
N THR A 2 -63.97 -20.36 44.68
CA THR A 2 -63.12 -21.24 43.83
C THR A 2 -62.60 -20.51 42.57
N ILE A 3 -61.87 -19.40 42.70
CA ILE A 3 -61.12 -18.78 41.56
C ILE A 3 -59.75 -18.21 42.02
N ARG A 4 -59.20 -18.58 43.16
CA ARG A 4 -57.93 -18.04 43.67
C ARG A 4 -56.75 -19.03 43.73
N THR A 5 -56.95 -20.28 43.30
CA THR A 5 -55.87 -21.32 43.38
C THR A 5 -55.26 -21.70 42.04
N ALA A 6 -55.76 -21.21 40.92
CA ALA A 6 -55.18 -21.52 39.58
C ALA A 6 -54.09 -20.54 39.11
N SER A 7 -54.03 -19.33 39.67
CA SER A 7 -53.04 -18.30 39.25
C SER A 7 -51.66 -18.42 39.89
N THR A 8 -51.54 -19.16 40.99
CA THR A 8 -50.27 -19.32 41.72
C THR A 8 -49.41 -20.48 41.20
N LEU A 9 -49.98 -21.42 40.48
CA LEU A 9 -49.25 -22.57 39.87
C LEU A 9 -48.64 -22.25 38.50
N LEU A 10 -49.12 -21.22 37.81
CA LEU A 10 -48.56 -20.77 36.54
C LEU A 10 -47.33 -19.84 36.71
N LEU A 11 -47.20 -19.20 37.87
CA LEU A 11 -46.04 -18.32 38.16
C LEU A 11 -44.82 -19.12 38.64
N ALA A 12 -45.00 -20.32 39.18
CA ALA A 12 -43.90 -21.18 39.65
C ALA A 12 -43.27 -22.01 38.54
N ALA A 13 -43.97 -22.22 37.42
CA ALA A 13 -43.43 -22.94 36.24
C ALA A 13 -42.56 -22.07 35.31
N ALA A 14 -42.66 -20.75 35.43
CA ALA A 14 -41.83 -19.81 34.63
C ALA A 14 -40.42 -19.56 35.19
N LEU A 15 -40.14 -20.03 36.41
CA LEU A 15 -38.83 -19.83 37.08
C LEU A 15 -37.89 -21.04 37.01
N ALA A 16 -38.31 -22.12 36.32
CA ALA A 16 -37.51 -23.35 36.15
C ALA A 16 -36.97 -23.54 34.71
N LEU A 17 -36.76 -22.48 33.95
CA LEU A 17 -35.90 -22.57 32.78
C LEU A 17 -34.47 -22.62 33.33
N PRO A 18 -33.71 -23.73 33.08
CA PRO A 18 -32.29 -23.69 33.36
C PRO A 18 -31.71 -22.54 32.51
N ALA A 19 -31.23 -21.49 33.15
CA ALA A 19 -30.27 -20.60 32.53
C ALA A 19 -29.14 -21.51 32.09
N ALA A 20 -29.09 -21.82 30.79
CA ALA A 20 -27.89 -22.33 30.16
C ALA A 20 -26.88 -21.21 30.35
N ALA A 21 -26.20 -21.21 31.49
CA ALA A 21 -25.02 -20.43 31.71
C ALA A 21 -24.07 -20.85 30.61
N SER A 22 -23.99 -20.06 29.57
CA SER A 22 -22.91 -20.14 28.62
C SER A 22 -21.66 -20.05 29.49
N ALA A 23 -20.97 -21.18 29.70
CA ALA A 23 -19.70 -21.19 30.38
C ALA A 23 -18.81 -20.19 29.63
N GLN A 24 -18.64 -19.00 30.19
CA GLN A 24 -17.69 -18.05 29.65
C GLN A 24 -16.32 -18.72 29.69
N ALA A 25 -15.70 -18.88 28.54
CA ALA A 25 -14.35 -19.41 28.45
C ALA A 25 -13.46 -18.55 29.38
N THR A 26 -12.85 -19.21 30.36
CA THR A 26 -11.98 -18.53 31.37
C THR A 26 -10.60 -18.26 30.81
N HIS A 27 -10.21 -18.93 29.73
CA HIS A 27 -8.95 -18.74 29.01
C HIS A 27 -9.21 -18.58 27.50
N ALA A 28 -8.36 -17.80 26.85
CA ALA A 28 -8.46 -17.55 25.41
C ALA A 28 -8.39 -18.84 24.55
N GLU A 29 -7.66 -19.83 25.03
CA GLU A 29 -7.52 -21.14 24.43
C GLU A 29 -8.79 -22.01 24.51
N ASP A 30 -9.72 -21.68 25.40
CA ASP A 30 -11.02 -22.39 25.52
C ASP A 30 -12.08 -21.81 24.58
N LEU A 31 -11.80 -20.70 23.91
CA LEU A 31 -12.71 -20.08 22.94
C LEU A 31 -12.84 -20.98 21.71
N ARG A 32 -14.03 -21.48 21.49
CA ARG A 32 -14.39 -22.21 20.26
C ARG A 32 -15.08 -21.26 19.31
N TYR A 33 -14.40 -20.94 18.22
CA TYR A 33 -14.98 -20.17 17.14
C TYR A 33 -15.75 -21.07 16.18
N PRO A 34 -16.92 -20.67 15.70
CA PRO A 34 -17.57 -21.38 14.60
C PRO A 34 -16.65 -21.41 13.38
N PRO A 35 -16.75 -22.40 12.49
CA PRO A 35 -16.04 -22.36 11.24
C PRO A 35 -16.36 -21.07 10.50
N LEU A 36 -15.33 -20.45 9.91
CA LEU A 36 -15.51 -19.23 9.13
C LEU A 36 -16.60 -19.46 8.06
N PRO A 37 -17.60 -18.57 7.95
CA PRO A 37 -18.62 -18.70 6.94
C PRO A 37 -17.97 -18.72 5.55
N ARG A 38 -18.58 -19.43 4.61
CA ARG A 38 -18.18 -19.32 3.20
C ARG A 38 -18.45 -17.89 2.77
N PHE A 39 -17.40 -17.20 2.40
CA PHE A 39 -17.45 -15.84 1.90
C PHE A 39 -17.29 -15.89 0.38
N ASP A 40 -18.38 -15.66 -0.34
CA ASP A 40 -18.35 -15.54 -1.79
C ASP A 40 -17.94 -14.12 -2.16
N ILE A 41 -16.74 -13.98 -2.72
CA ILE A 41 -16.24 -12.70 -3.20
C ILE A 41 -16.94 -12.40 -4.53
N PRO A 42 -17.75 -11.32 -4.62
CA PRO A 42 -18.43 -10.98 -5.86
C PRO A 42 -17.38 -10.68 -6.94
N GLN A 43 -17.62 -11.16 -8.15
CA GLN A 43 -16.73 -10.95 -9.28
C GLN A 43 -17.25 -9.77 -10.11
N PRO A 44 -16.44 -8.72 -10.35
CA PRO A 44 -16.80 -7.66 -11.28
C PRO A 44 -16.93 -8.21 -12.70
N GLU A 45 -17.90 -7.71 -13.44
CA GLU A 45 -17.98 -7.99 -14.87
C GLU A 45 -16.87 -7.22 -15.58
N ARG A 46 -16.07 -7.90 -16.41
CA ARG A 46 -14.99 -7.33 -17.20
C ARG A 46 -15.42 -7.14 -18.65
N VAL A 47 -15.37 -5.92 -19.14
CA VAL A 47 -15.69 -5.55 -20.52
C VAL A 47 -14.48 -4.81 -21.11
N VAL A 48 -14.16 -5.08 -22.38
CA VAL A 48 -13.16 -4.29 -23.13
C VAL A 48 -13.89 -3.48 -24.20
N LEU A 49 -13.66 -2.17 -24.20
CA LEU A 49 -14.21 -1.28 -25.21
C LEU A 49 -13.41 -1.37 -26.53
N ASP A 50 -14.00 -0.92 -27.62
CA ASP A 50 -13.36 -0.96 -28.96
C ASP A 50 -12.04 -0.16 -29.01
N ASN A 51 -11.92 0.87 -28.18
CA ASN A 51 -10.70 1.65 -28.02
C ASN A 51 -9.67 1.05 -27.07
N GLY A 52 -9.90 -0.17 -26.55
CA GLY A 52 -8.98 -0.93 -25.70
C GLY A 52 -9.10 -0.64 -24.21
N MET A 53 -9.93 0.30 -23.78
CA MET A 53 -10.18 0.55 -22.35
C MET A 53 -10.80 -0.68 -21.69
N VAL A 54 -10.23 -1.11 -20.57
CA VAL A 54 -10.83 -2.17 -19.74
C VAL A 54 -11.80 -1.53 -18.75
N VAL A 55 -13.00 -2.08 -18.68
CA VAL A 55 -14.06 -1.64 -17.74
C VAL A 55 -14.42 -2.82 -16.83
N MET A 56 -14.46 -2.58 -15.54
CA MET A 56 -14.90 -3.54 -14.52
C MET A 56 -16.11 -2.98 -13.78
N LEU A 57 -17.22 -3.71 -13.78
CA LEU A 57 -18.51 -3.27 -13.22
C LEU A 57 -18.90 -4.17 -12.04
N LEU A 58 -19.28 -3.56 -10.94
CA LEU A 58 -19.78 -4.24 -9.76
C LEU A 58 -20.97 -3.49 -9.18
N GLU A 59 -22.19 -3.96 -9.45
CA GLU A 59 -23.41 -3.33 -8.94
C GLU A 59 -23.53 -3.49 -7.42
N ASP A 60 -23.91 -2.38 -6.76
CA ASP A 60 -24.17 -2.33 -5.32
C ASP A 60 -25.32 -1.34 -5.05
N HIS A 61 -26.47 -1.85 -4.63
CA HIS A 61 -27.69 -1.07 -4.44
C HIS A 61 -27.96 -0.72 -2.98
N GLU A 62 -26.98 -0.88 -2.08
CA GLU A 62 -27.17 -0.58 -0.65
C GLU A 62 -27.32 0.94 -0.41
N LEU A 63 -26.57 1.75 -1.14
CA LEU A 63 -26.61 3.21 -1.05
C LEU A 63 -26.77 3.83 -2.45
N PRO A 64 -27.45 4.98 -2.59
CA PRO A 64 -27.61 5.65 -3.88
C PRO A 64 -26.32 6.39 -4.30
N LEU A 65 -25.21 5.70 -4.25
CA LEU A 65 -23.87 6.20 -4.57
C LEU A 65 -23.28 5.42 -5.74
N VAL A 66 -22.49 6.10 -6.54
CA VAL A 66 -21.67 5.49 -7.59
C VAL A 66 -20.25 6.01 -7.47
N GLU A 67 -19.30 5.08 -7.47
CA GLU A 67 -17.88 5.36 -7.39
C GLU A 67 -17.16 4.76 -8.57
N ALA A 68 -16.20 5.50 -9.12
CA ALA A 68 -15.31 4.98 -10.13
C ALA A 68 -13.86 5.15 -9.71
N THR A 69 -13.04 4.18 -10.12
CA THR A 69 -11.58 4.24 -10.00
C THR A 69 -10.97 3.89 -11.35
N ALA A 70 -10.25 4.83 -11.93
CA ALA A 70 -9.42 4.57 -13.11
C ALA A 70 -7.96 4.43 -12.69
N ILE A 71 -7.35 3.32 -13.07
CA ILE A 71 -5.90 3.11 -12.98
C ILE A 71 -5.33 3.26 -14.39
N ILE A 72 -4.37 4.17 -14.53
CA ILE A 72 -3.70 4.46 -15.79
C ILE A 72 -2.26 3.99 -15.71
N ARG A 73 -1.80 3.21 -16.71
CA ARG A 73 -0.42 2.75 -16.78
C ARG A 73 0.54 3.93 -16.89
N GLY A 74 1.52 3.97 -16.00
CA GLY A 74 2.41 5.13 -15.87
C GLY A 74 3.06 5.15 -14.49
N GLY A 75 2.93 6.28 -13.78
CA GLY A 75 3.46 6.49 -12.44
C GLY A 75 4.84 7.13 -12.44
N SER A 76 5.31 7.54 -11.25
CA SER A 76 6.56 8.28 -11.11
C SER A 76 7.81 7.47 -11.44
N ARG A 77 7.71 6.13 -11.53
CA ARG A 77 8.81 5.28 -12.02
C ARG A 77 9.20 5.59 -13.46
N GLN A 78 8.33 6.22 -14.23
CA GLN A 78 8.58 6.64 -15.60
C GLN A 78 9.08 8.09 -15.71
N ASP A 79 9.12 8.83 -14.61
CA ASP A 79 9.66 10.18 -14.61
C ASP A 79 11.12 10.17 -15.09
N PRO A 80 11.53 11.07 -15.99
CA PRO A 80 12.94 11.28 -16.29
C PRO A 80 13.72 11.54 -14.99
N ALA A 81 14.93 10.99 -14.88
CA ALA A 81 15.71 11.09 -13.64
C ALA A 81 15.91 12.54 -13.17
N ASP A 82 16.08 13.46 -14.10
CA ASP A 82 16.27 14.88 -13.84
C ASP A 82 14.97 15.67 -13.66
N LYS A 83 13.79 15.02 -13.84
CA LYS A 83 12.45 15.58 -13.63
C LYS A 83 11.62 14.71 -12.67
N ALA A 84 12.28 14.10 -11.68
CA ALA A 84 11.58 13.36 -10.63
C ALA A 84 10.53 14.25 -9.95
N GLY A 85 9.28 13.78 -9.89
CA GLY A 85 8.11 14.54 -9.43
C GLY A 85 7.16 14.98 -10.55
N LEU A 86 7.50 14.70 -11.83
CA LEU A 86 6.70 15.08 -13.00
C LEU A 86 5.28 14.48 -12.92
N ALA A 87 5.15 13.19 -12.71
CA ALA A 87 3.86 12.51 -12.62
C ALA A 87 3.01 13.05 -11.46
N LYS A 88 3.64 13.31 -10.29
CA LYS A 88 2.94 13.87 -9.11
C LYS A 88 2.43 15.28 -9.39
N LEU A 89 3.27 16.15 -9.93
CA LEU A 89 2.87 17.50 -10.31
C LEU A 89 1.79 17.47 -11.40
N GLY A 90 1.96 16.61 -12.42
CA GLY A 90 0.99 16.44 -13.50
C GLY A 90 -0.40 16.07 -12.98
N ALA A 91 -0.50 15.02 -12.15
CA ALA A 91 -1.74 14.60 -11.53
C ALA A 91 -2.40 15.72 -10.69
N THR A 92 -1.60 16.43 -9.88
CA THR A 92 -2.09 17.56 -9.07
C THR A 92 -2.62 18.69 -9.95
N VAL A 93 -1.90 19.06 -11.01
CA VAL A 93 -2.29 20.16 -11.91
C VAL A 93 -3.50 19.79 -12.77
N MET A 94 -3.63 18.54 -13.21
CA MET A 94 -4.83 18.05 -13.91
C MET A 94 -6.08 18.24 -13.04
N ARG A 95 -5.98 17.89 -11.74
CA ARG A 95 -7.12 18.04 -10.82
C ARG A 95 -7.41 19.48 -10.47
N THR A 96 -6.41 20.25 -10.07
CA THR A 96 -6.59 21.62 -9.56
C THR A 96 -6.76 22.65 -10.68
N GLY A 97 -6.22 22.38 -11.86
CA GLY A 97 -6.36 23.23 -13.03
C GLY A 97 -7.72 23.10 -13.72
N GLY A 98 -8.41 21.98 -13.48
CA GLY A 98 -9.66 21.66 -14.16
C GLY A 98 -9.46 21.31 -15.62
N THR A 99 -10.51 21.47 -16.41
CA THR A 99 -10.53 21.13 -17.83
C THR A 99 -10.49 22.37 -18.73
N GLN A 100 -10.36 22.16 -20.04
CA GLN A 100 -10.43 23.25 -21.02
C GLN A 100 -11.83 23.93 -21.04
N THR A 101 -12.88 23.17 -20.72
CA THR A 101 -14.26 23.68 -20.67
C THR A 101 -14.68 24.21 -19.30
N ARG A 102 -14.02 23.76 -18.23
CA ARG A 102 -14.33 24.12 -16.85
C ARG A 102 -13.03 24.34 -16.05
N PRO A 103 -12.61 25.60 -15.86
CA PRO A 103 -11.44 25.94 -15.05
C PRO A 103 -11.52 25.37 -13.63
N GLY A 104 -10.39 25.20 -12.95
CA GLY A 104 -10.28 24.47 -11.69
C GLY A 104 -11.28 24.90 -10.62
N ASP A 105 -11.37 26.20 -10.34
CA ASP A 105 -12.30 26.71 -9.32
C ASP A 105 -13.78 26.46 -9.70
N ALA A 106 -14.13 26.58 -10.99
CA ALA A 106 -15.46 26.23 -11.48
C ALA A 106 -15.73 24.71 -11.48
N LEU A 107 -14.69 23.87 -11.57
CA LEU A 107 -14.82 22.43 -11.37
C LEU A 107 -15.07 22.11 -9.90
N ASP A 108 -14.41 22.78 -8.99
CA ASP A 108 -14.61 22.61 -7.56
C ASP A 108 -16.04 22.98 -7.15
N ASP A 109 -16.51 24.18 -7.53
CA ASP A 109 -17.90 24.62 -7.31
C ASP A 109 -18.92 23.63 -7.89
N TYR A 110 -18.64 23.10 -9.10
CA TYR A 110 -19.53 22.15 -9.76
C TYR A 110 -19.65 20.83 -8.99
N LEU A 111 -18.53 20.31 -8.45
CA LEU A 111 -18.49 19.09 -7.67
C LEU A 111 -19.10 19.28 -6.27
N GLU A 112 -18.76 20.37 -5.58
CA GLU A 112 -19.30 20.69 -4.26
C GLU A 112 -20.82 20.82 -4.26
N ASN A 113 -21.39 21.49 -5.26
CA ASN A 113 -22.83 21.62 -5.41
C ASN A 113 -23.58 20.29 -5.64
N ARG A 114 -22.86 19.19 -5.92
CA ARG A 114 -23.39 17.84 -6.14
C ARG A 114 -22.95 16.84 -5.07
N ALA A 115 -22.27 17.29 -4.03
CA ALA A 115 -21.61 16.41 -3.06
C ALA A 115 -20.77 15.32 -3.77
N ALA A 116 -20.15 15.68 -4.89
CA ALA A 116 -19.32 14.80 -5.72
C ALA A 116 -17.84 15.11 -5.54
N SER A 117 -17.00 14.16 -5.87
CA SER A 117 -15.55 14.35 -5.89
C SER A 117 -14.91 13.72 -7.12
N ILE A 118 -13.85 14.36 -7.60
CA ILE A 118 -12.91 13.82 -8.58
C ILE A 118 -11.53 14.05 -8.00
N GLU A 119 -10.70 13.00 -7.89
CA GLU A 119 -9.34 13.12 -7.37
C GLU A 119 -8.35 12.41 -8.28
N LEU A 120 -7.16 12.98 -8.43
CA LEU A 120 -6.07 12.38 -9.18
C LEU A 120 -4.81 12.33 -8.31
N ARG A 121 -4.10 11.21 -8.39
CA ARG A 121 -2.80 11.04 -7.75
C ARG A 121 -1.88 10.15 -8.59
N ALA A 122 -0.58 10.37 -8.43
CA ALA A 122 0.45 9.47 -8.95
C ALA A 122 1.06 8.65 -7.81
N THR A 123 1.19 7.35 -8.04
CA THR A 123 2.04 6.45 -7.25
C THR A 123 3.35 6.20 -8.00
N GLU A 124 4.21 5.35 -7.49
CA GLU A 124 5.38 4.90 -8.23
C GLU A 124 4.97 4.14 -9.51
N ASP A 125 3.97 3.28 -9.41
CA ASP A 125 3.63 2.30 -10.46
C ASP A 125 2.57 2.79 -11.43
N HIS A 126 1.62 3.60 -10.99
CA HIS A 126 0.46 4.00 -11.78
C HIS A 126 -0.08 5.38 -11.39
N LEU A 127 -0.91 5.91 -12.28
CA LEU A 127 -1.76 7.04 -11.95
C LEU A 127 -3.14 6.51 -11.54
N GLN A 128 -3.73 7.12 -10.55
CA GLN A 128 -5.08 6.80 -10.10
C GLN A 128 -5.96 8.03 -10.18
N ALA A 129 -7.10 7.89 -10.82
CA ALA A 129 -8.19 8.85 -10.78
C ALA A 129 -9.40 8.21 -10.12
N SER A 130 -10.08 8.94 -9.23
CA SER A 130 -11.29 8.47 -8.57
C SER A 130 -12.41 9.48 -8.72
N LEU A 131 -13.64 8.96 -8.74
CA LEU A 131 -14.88 9.71 -8.77
C LEU A 131 -15.81 9.15 -7.71
N SER A 132 -16.50 10.02 -6.99
CA SER A 132 -17.65 9.65 -6.15
C SER A 132 -18.78 10.62 -6.39
N SER A 133 -20.02 10.11 -6.54
CA SER A 133 -21.21 10.93 -6.73
C SER A 133 -22.49 10.23 -6.29
N LEU A 134 -23.54 11.00 -6.07
CA LEU A 134 -24.87 10.45 -6.00
C LEU A 134 -25.26 9.82 -7.36
N LYS A 135 -26.07 8.76 -7.33
CA LYS A 135 -26.60 8.09 -8.54
C LYS A 135 -27.23 9.07 -9.52
N ALA A 136 -28.01 10.04 -9.01
CA ALA A 136 -28.71 11.01 -9.85
C ALA A 136 -27.74 11.92 -10.62
N ASP A 137 -26.60 12.27 -10.05
CA ASP A 137 -25.59 13.14 -10.64
C ASP A 137 -24.52 12.40 -11.44
N PHE A 138 -24.47 11.08 -11.31
CA PHE A 138 -23.42 10.24 -11.90
C PHE A 138 -23.20 10.49 -13.40
N PRO A 139 -24.24 10.59 -14.27
CA PRO A 139 -24.01 10.83 -15.71
C PRO A 139 -23.25 12.13 -15.99
N ASP A 140 -23.52 13.16 -15.20
CA ASP A 140 -22.91 14.49 -15.36
C ASP A 140 -21.49 14.53 -14.77
N VAL A 141 -21.30 13.90 -13.62
CA VAL A 141 -19.99 13.81 -12.96
C VAL A 141 -19.05 12.88 -13.74
N LEU A 142 -19.56 11.80 -14.36
CA LEU A 142 -18.78 10.94 -15.24
C LEU A 142 -18.26 11.70 -16.48
N ARG A 143 -19.08 12.60 -17.06
CA ARG A 143 -18.60 13.46 -18.17
C ARG A 143 -17.50 14.40 -17.71
N ALA A 144 -17.63 15.01 -16.52
CA ALA A 144 -16.58 15.86 -15.96
C ALA A 144 -15.31 15.07 -15.65
N PHE A 145 -15.45 13.84 -15.15
CA PHE A 145 -14.33 12.93 -14.92
C PHE A 145 -13.59 12.56 -16.22
N ALA A 146 -14.35 12.20 -17.26
CA ALA A 146 -13.77 11.92 -18.58
C ALA A 146 -13.06 13.15 -19.16
N ASP A 147 -13.64 14.33 -19.04
CA ASP A 147 -13.04 15.58 -19.50
C ASP A 147 -11.74 15.91 -18.74
N THR A 148 -11.72 15.65 -17.42
CA THR A 148 -10.51 15.82 -16.61
C THR A 148 -9.36 14.90 -17.04
N LEU A 149 -9.66 13.68 -17.46
CA LEU A 149 -8.65 12.73 -17.93
C LEU A 149 -8.19 13.02 -19.36
N ARG A 150 -9.09 13.49 -20.23
CA ARG A 150 -8.87 13.65 -21.67
C ARG A 150 -8.40 15.04 -22.08
N HIS A 151 -8.94 16.07 -21.42
CA HIS A 151 -8.77 17.47 -21.81
C HIS A 151 -8.44 18.38 -20.62
N PRO A 152 -7.42 18.03 -19.78
CA PRO A 152 -7.04 18.91 -18.67
C PRO A 152 -6.52 20.24 -19.20
N SER A 153 -6.74 21.32 -18.45
CA SER A 153 -6.24 22.65 -18.82
C SER A 153 -4.72 22.77 -18.68
N LEU A 154 -4.15 22.01 -17.75
CA LEU A 154 -2.73 22.08 -17.37
C LEU A 154 -2.29 23.54 -17.13
N ASP A 155 -3.07 24.26 -16.29
CA ASP A 155 -2.89 25.69 -16.03
C ASP A 155 -1.52 25.98 -15.41
N ALA A 156 -0.77 26.91 -16.01
CA ALA A 156 0.59 27.24 -15.58
C ALA A 156 0.63 27.85 -14.16
N ARG A 157 -0.40 28.58 -13.72
CA ARG A 157 -0.46 29.17 -12.37
C ARG A 157 -0.69 28.06 -11.33
N LYS A 158 -1.54 27.07 -11.65
CA LYS A 158 -1.74 25.91 -10.77
C LYS A 158 -0.48 25.03 -10.70
N LEU A 159 0.32 24.96 -11.78
CA LEU A 159 1.66 24.32 -11.73
C LEU A 159 2.60 25.03 -10.76
N GLU A 160 2.64 26.36 -10.77
CA GLU A 160 3.46 27.11 -9.82
C GLU A 160 3.02 26.89 -8.36
N VAL A 161 1.71 26.82 -8.10
CA VAL A 161 1.19 26.51 -6.77
C VAL A 161 1.58 25.09 -6.35
N ALA A 162 1.36 24.10 -7.22
CA ALA A 162 1.75 22.71 -6.94
C ALA A 162 3.25 22.54 -6.76
N ARG A 163 4.06 23.23 -7.56
CA ARG A 163 5.53 23.24 -7.41
C ARG A 163 5.96 23.81 -6.07
N ASN A 164 5.38 24.94 -5.65
CA ASN A 164 5.70 25.56 -4.35
C ASN A 164 5.34 24.64 -3.18
N GLN A 165 4.23 23.90 -3.27
CA GLN A 165 3.86 22.88 -2.29
C GLN A 165 4.88 21.73 -2.27
N ALA A 166 5.26 21.20 -3.44
CA ALA A 166 6.26 20.15 -3.55
C ALA A 166 7.64 20.59 -3.05
N VAL A 167 8.05 21.85 -3.32
CA VAL A 167 9.28 22.45 -2.77
C VAL A 167 9.22 22.52 -1.24
N ALA A 168 8.09 22.90 -0.67
CA ALA A 168 7.90 22.91 0.78
C ALA A 168 7.93 21.50 1.39
N GLU A 169 7.42 20.48 0.68
CA GLU A 169 7.55 19.07 1.09
C GLU A 169 9.03 18.64 1.09
N VAL A 170 9.78 18.93 0.02
CA VAL A 170 11.22 18.63 -0.06
C VAL A 170 12.00 19.37 1.04
N ALA A 171 11.65 20.62 1.35
CA ALA A 171 12.30 21.38 2.42
C ALA A 171 12.13 20.73 3.80
N ARG A 172 10.99 20.06 4.02
CA ARG A 172 10.65 19.39 5.29
C ARG A 172 10.87 17.89 5.29
N GLN A 173 11.43 17.32 4.21
CA GLN A 173 11.63 15.87 4.07
C GLN A 173 12.55 15.24 5.15
N ASN A 174 13.26 16.08 5.91
CA ASN A 174 14.16 15.69 6.99
C ASN A 174 13.64 16.04 8.40
N ASP A 175 12.37 16.40 8.53
CA ASP A 175 11.77 16.69 9.84
C ASP A 175 11.48 15.40 10.61
N ASP A 176 10.95 14.38 9.95
CA ASP A 176 10.58 13.10 10.57
C ASP A 176 11.68 12.03 10.35
N PRO A 177 12.23 11.44 11.45
CA PRO A 177 13.31 10.47 11.35
C PRO A 177 12.90 9.15 10.71
N GLY A 178 11.63 8.74 10.84
CA GLY A 178 11.11 7.53 10.19
C GLY A 178 11.00 7.71 8.67
N GLN A 179 10.57 8.88 8.21
CA GLN A 179 10.54 9.20 6.78
C GLN A 179 11.95 9.28 6.19
N ILE A 180 12.91 9.85 6.91
CA ILE A 180 14.33 9.83 6.52
C ILE A 180 14.78 8.37 6.37
N LEU A 181 14.55 7.56 7.40
CA LEU A 181 14.98 6.18 7.45
C LEU A 181 14.52 5.39 6.22
N PHE A 182 13.22 5.35 5.95
CA PHE A 182 12.70 4.54 4.84
C PHE A 182 13.03 5.12 3.48
N ARG A 183 13.11 6.43 3.32
CA ARG A 183 13.59 7.07 2.10
C ARG A 183 15.03 6.64 1.78
N GLU A 184 15.93 6.76 2.76
CA GLU A 184 17.33 6.42 2.55
C GLU A 184 17.55 4.90 2.45
N PHE A 185 16.79 4.10 3.19
CA PHE A 185 16.82 2.65 3.07
C PHE A 185 16.43 2.19 1.64
N ARG A 186 15.36 2.74 1.08
CA ARG A 186 14.96 2.46 -0.32
C ARG A 186 16.07 2.82 -1.32
N LYS A 187 16.71 3.98 -1.16
CA LYS A 187 17.84 4.40 -2.01
C LYS A 187 19.01 3.42 -1.93
N VAL A 188 19.34 2.96 -0.74
CA VAL A 188 20.44 2.02 -0.52
C VAL A 188 20.12 0.66 -1.13
N VAL A 189 18.93 0.13 -0.90
CA VAL A 189 18.56 -1.23 -1.28
C VAL A 189 18.25 -1.33 -2.78
N TYR A 190 17.41 -0.45 -3.34
CA TYR A 190 17.11 -0.46 -4.78
C TYR A 190 18.27 0.06 -5.64
N GLY A 191 19.11 0.93 -5.07
CA GLY A 191 20.22 1.56 -5.77
C GLY A 191 19.87 2.92 -6.40
N PRO A 192 20.92 3.68 -6.79
CA PRO A 192 20.75 5.08 -7.22
C PRO A 192 20.03 5.24 -8.56
N ASP A 193 20.09 4.22 -9.42
CA ASP A 193 19.48 4.26 -10.75
C ASP A 193 18.01 3.83 -10.73
N SER A 194 17.56 3.23 -9.64
CA SER A 194 16.19 2.75 -9.52
C SER A 194 15.21 3.89 -9.27
N PRO A 195 14.10 3.96 -10.01
CA PRO A 195 13.03 4.91 -9.72
C PRO A 195 12.39 4.68 -8.34
N TYR A 196 12.45 3.48 -7.78
CA TYR A 196 11.96 3.18 -6.42
C TYR A 196 12.85 3.73 -5.29
N GLY A 197 14.11 4.06 -5.58
CA GLY A 197 15.00 4.80 -4.69
C GLY A 197 14.98 6.32 -4.94
N ARG A 198 14.33 6.77 -6.02
CA ARG A 198 14.36 8.17 -6.45
C ARG A 198 13.32 9.01 -5.72
N THR A 199 13.70 10.24 -5.38
CA THR A 199 12.79 11.24 -4.80
C THR A 199 12.93 12.56 -5.54
N ALA A 200 11.86 13.37 -5.52
CA ALA A 200 11.91 14.72 -6.04
C ALA A 200 12.94 15.56 -5.26
N THR A 201 13.59 16.47 -5.95
CA THR A 201 14.56 17.45 -5.41
C THR A 201 14.19 18.85 -5.86
N PHE A 202 14.75 19.87 -5.23
CA PHE A 202 14.59 21.26 -5.71
C PHE A 202 15.01 21.41 -7.17
N ALA A 203 16.12 20.76 -7.55
CA ALA A 203 16.62 20.80 -8.92
C ALA A 203 15.69 20.11 -9.92
N SER A 204 15.14 18.93 -9.59
CA SER A 204 14.21 18.21 -10.46
C SER A 204 12.89 18.97 -10.61
N LEU A 205 12.34 19.48 -9.51
CA LEU A 205 11.09 20.26 -9.52
C LEU A 205 11.24 21.58 -10.32
N GLY A 206 12.41 22.23 -10.23
CA GLY A 206 12.71 23.46 -10.97
C GLY A 206 12.79 23.27 -12.49
N LYS A 207 13.08 22.05 -12.96
CA LYS A 207 13.17 21.71 -14.39
C LYS A 207 11.83 21.33 -15.02
N ILE A 208 10.77 21.15 -14.24
CA ILE A 208 9.46 20.74 -14.74
C ILE A 208 8.69 22.00 -15.19
N HIS A 209 8.38 22.09 -16.46
CA HIS A 209 7.62 23.18 -17.06
C HIS A 209 6.26 22.67 -17.57
N ARG A 210 5.36 23.61 -17.92
CA ARG A 210 4.04 23.28 -18.45
C ARG A 210 4.11 22.36 -19.68
N ASP A 211 5.06 22.60 -20.56
CA ASP A 211 5.22 21.80 -21.78
C ASP A 211 5.60 20.35 -21.47
N ASP A 212 6.31 20.10 -20.35
CA ASP A 212 6.59 18.75 -19.88
C ASP A 212 5.30 18.04 -19.42
N LEU A 213 4.39 18.78 -18.76
CA LEU A 213 3.10 18.22 -18.38
C LEU A 213 2.23 17.91 -19.61
N VAL A 214 2.27 18.77 -20.63
CA VAL A 214 1.56 18.54 -21.90
C VAL A 214 2.08 17.28 -22.61
N ALA A 215 3.40 17.17 -22.73
CA ALA A 215 4.04 15.99 -23.31
C ALA A 215 3.74 14.73 -22.50
N TRP A 216 3.93 14.78 -21.18
CA TRP A 216 3.65 13.67 -20.28
C TRP A 216 2.19 13.20 -20.34
N HIS A 217 1.22 14.14 -20.38
CA HIS A 217 -0.19 13.80 -20.53
C HIS A 217 -0.45 13.15 -21.90
N GLY A 218 0.07 13.74 -22.98
CA GLY A 218 -0.08 13.19 -24.33
C GLY A 218 0.53 11.80 -24.50
N ASP A 219 1.62 11.51 -23.78
CA ASP A 219 2.28 10.21 -23.83
C ASP A 219 1.63 9.15 -22.92
N THR A 220 0.95 9.58 -21.84
CA THR A 220 0.47 8.68 -20.79
C THR A 220 -1.02 8.36 -20.89
N PHE A 221 -1.86 9.36 -21.16
CA PHE A 221 -3.32 9.24 -21.07
C PHE A 221 -3.94 8.76 -22.37
N HIS A 222 -4.04 7.43 -22.50
CA HIS A 222 -4.69 6.76 -23.61
C HIS A 222 -5.66 5.69 -23.11
N PRO A 223 -6.80 5.45 -23.78
CA PRO A 223 -7.83 4.53 -23.30
C PRO A 223 -7.35 3.10 -23.15
N ASP A 224 -6.48 2.62 -24.02
CA ASP A 224 -5.87 1.28 -23.97
C ASP A 224 -4.88 1.07 -22.80
N ARG A 225 -4.60 2.14 -22.06
CA ARG A 225 -3.80 2.11 -20.81
C ARG A 225 -4.65 2.30 -19.55
N VAL A 226 -5.97 2.41 -19.70
CA VAL A 226 -6.89 2.66 -18.61
C VAL A 226 -7.66 1.41 -18.24
N ILE A 227 -7.68 1.10 -16.95
CA ILE A 227 -8.60 0.16 -16.34
C ILE A 227 -9.56 0.98 -15.46
N LEU A 228 -10.83 1.04 -15.86
CA LEU A 228 -11.88 1.76 -15.16
C LEU A 228 -12.75 0.77 -14.39
N GLY A 229 -12.72 0.84 -13.06
CA GLY A 229 -13.67 0.14 -12.22
C GLY A 229 -14.83 1.05 -11.81
N LEU A 230 -16.02 0.52 -11.81
CA LEU A 230 -17.25 1.18 -11.36
C LEU A 230 -17.96 0.29 -10.34
N VAL A 231 -18.30 0.86 -9.18
CA VAL A 231 -19.08 0.20 -8.13
C VAL A 231 -20.17 1.13 -7.61
N GLY A 232 -21.34 0.59 -7.31
CA GLY A 232 -22.44 1.35 -6.71
C GLY A 232 -23.79 1.09 -7.34
N ASP A 233 -24.73 2.00 -7.08
CA ASP A 233 -26.13 1.87 -7.50
C ASP A 233 -26.31 2.33 -8.95
N PHE A 234 -26.07 1.44 -9.87
CA PHE A 234 -26.33 1.63 -11.30
C PHE A 234 -26.93 0.35 -11.92
N GLN A 235 -27.47 0.47 -13.12
CA GLN A 235 -27.82 -0.66 -13.97
C GLN A 235 -26.71 -0.85 -15.00
N ARG A 236 -26.24 -2.07 -15.15
CA ARG A 236 -25.11 -2.45 -16.01
C ARG A 236 -25.14 -1.83 -17.40
N ASP A 237 -26.27 -1.99 -18.11
CA ASP A 237 -26.38 -1.52 -19.51
C ASP A 237 -26.38 0.01 -19.60
N ASP A 238 -26.97 0.69 -18.63
CA ASP A 238 -26.95 2.14 -18.54
C ASP A 238 -25.57 2.67 -18.25
N ALA A 239 -24.85 2.06 -17.32
CA ALA A 239 -23.48 2.42 -16.99
C ALA A 239 -22.55 2.23 -18.20
N LEU A 240 -22.62 1.10 -18.90
CA LEU A 240 -21.83 0.85 -20.10
C LEU A 240 -22.13 1.84 -21.23
N ARG A 241 -23.41 2.18 -21.41
CA ARG A 241 -23.79 3.20 -22.39
C ARG A 241 -23.19 4.55 -22.05
N GLN A 242 -23.26 4.98 -20.79
CA GLN A 242 -22.67 6.24 -20.32
C GLN A 242 -21.15 6.25 -20.46
N ILE A 243 -20.49 5.15 -20.09
CA ILE A 243 -19.03 5.01 -20.24
C ILE A 243 -18.61 5.07 -21.73
N ARG A 244 -19.35 4.39 -22.63
CA ARG A 244 -19.10 4.47 -24.07
C ARG A 244 -19.30 5.88 -24.62
N ASN A 245 -20.31 6.61 -24.14
CA ASN A 245 -20.53 8.00 -24.52
C ASN A 245 -19.42 8.94 -24.03
N ALA A 246 -18.83 8.68 -22.87
CA ALA A 246 -17.80 9.52 -22.26
C ALA A 246 -16.38 9.21 -22.80
N PHE A 247 -16.10 7.96 -23.15
CA PHE A 247 -14.76 7.50 -23.47
C PHE A 247 -14.62 6.79 -24.82
N GLY A 248 -15.73 6.40 -25.48
CA GLY A 248 -15.67 5.52 -26.66
C GLY A 248 -14.98 6.14 -27.88
N ASP A 249 -15.04 7.45 -28.04
CA ASP A 249 -14.38 8.21 -29.10
C ASP A 249 -12.93 8.62 -28.76
N TRP A 250 -12.43 8.26 -27.57
CA TRP A 250 -11.06 8.55 -27.17
C TRP A 250 -10.10 7.68 -28.01
N PRO A 251 -9.18 8.27 -28.80
CA PRO A 251 -8.33 7.51 -29.70
C PRO A 251 -7.29 6.70 -28.93
N LYS A 252 -7.00 5.48 -29.43
CA LYS A 252 -5.91 4.64 -28.90
C LYS A 252 -4.58 5.36 -29.00
N GLY A 253 -3.72 5.09 -28.03
CA GLY A 253 -2.35 5.51 -28.06
C GLY A 253 -1.46 4.70 -29.03
N PRO A 254 -0.21 5.12 -29.21
CA PRO A 254 0.79 4.30 -29.85
C PRO A 254 1.03 3.01 -29.03
N ALA A 255 1.50 1.95 -29.72
CA ALA A 255 1.85 0.70 -29.05
C ALA A 255 2.80 1.00 -27.88
N TRP A 256 2.47 0.48 -26.71
CA TRP A 256 3.21 0.73 -25.48
C TRP A 256 3.48 -0.56 -24.72
N THR A 257 4.69 -0.68 -24.24
CA THR A 257 5.10 -1.71 -23.31
C THR A 257 5.62 -1.05 -22.05
N GLN A 258 5.29 -1.64 -20.90
CA GLN A 258 5.81 -1.15 -19.64
C GLN A 258 7.34 -1.26 -19.64
N PRO A 259 8.07 -0.17 -19.41
CA PRO A 259 9.52 -0.22 -19.34
C PRO A 259 9.99 -1.10 -18.18
N ASP A 260 11.06 -1.87 -18.41
CA ASP A 260 11.76 -2.56 -17.33
C ASP A 260 12.30 -1.55 -16.32
N VAL A 261 12.19 -1.89 -15.05
CA VAL A 261 12.64 -1.03 -13.96
C VAL A 261 14.01 -1.48 -13.50
N PRO A 262 15.04 -0.64 -13.61
CA PRO A 262 16.35 -0.97 -13.07
C PRO A 262 16.32 -0.98 -11.54
N PHE A 263 16.96 -1.99 -10.96
CA PHE A 263 17.22 -2.09 -9.54
C PHE A 263 18.54 -2.82 -9.29
N ARG A 264 19.11 -2.62 -8.11
CA ARG A 264 20.38 -3.27 -7.74
C ARG A 264 20.16 -4.77 -7.56
N LYS A 265 20.85 -5.59 -8.37
CA LYS A 265 20.73 -7.05 -8.30
C LYS A 265 21.62 -7.68 -7.22
N GLN A 266 22.71 -7.01 -6.83
CA GLN A 266 23.63 -7.49 -5.80
C GLN A 266 23.36 -6.76 -4.49
N PRO A 267 23.36 -7.46 -3.35
CA PRO A 267 23.26 -6.84 -2.04
C PRO A 267 24.35 -5.75 -1.85
N SER A 268 24.05 -4.80 -1.01
CA SER A 268 24.99 -3.76 -0.62
C SER A 268 25.14 -3.77 0.91
N PRO A 269 25.85 -4.77 1.47
CA PRO A 269 26.02 -4.86 2.92
C PRO A 269 26.85 -3.69 3.46
N GLY A 270 26.49 -3.21 4.63
CA GLY A 270 27.17 -2.09 5.29
C GLY A 270 26.22 -1.25 6.12
N VAL A 271 26.77 -0.19 6.71
CA VAL A 271 26.03 0.73 7.56
C VAL A 271 25.96 2.11 6.91
N TRP A 272 24.77 2.68 6.81
CA TRP A 272 24.53 4.04 6.38
C TRP A 272 23.98 4.83 7.56
N PHE A 273 24.59 5.97 7.86
CA PHE A 273 24.24 6.75 9.02
C PHE A 273 23.79 8.17 8.63
N ALA A 274 22.54 8.48 8.95
CA ALA A 274 21.98 9.82 8.83
C ALA A 274 21.97 10.49 10.22
N ARG A 275 22.84 11.48 10.39
CA ARG A 275 22.95 12.21 11.65
C ARG A 275 21.73 13.11 11.84
N LYS A 276 21.03 12.96 12.97
CA LYS A 276 19.90 13.80 13.40
C LYS A 276 19.97 13.98 14.92
N ASP A 277 20.58 15.10 15.33
CA ASP A 277 20.90 15.34 16.76
C ASP A 277 19.72 15.91 17.56
N ASP A 278 18.62 16.29 16.90
CA ASP A 278 17.41 16.84 17.51
C ASP A 278 16.39 15.75 17.92
N VAL A 279 16.78 14.47 17.86
CA VAL A 279 15.96 13.34 18.32
C VAL A 279 16.63 12.60 19.49
N THR A 280 15.84 11.92 20.30
CA THR A 280 16.30 11.18 21.49
C THR A 280 16.37 9.66 21.30
N GLN A 281 16.03 9.20 20.10
CA GLN A 281 15.97 7.80 19.72
C GLN A 281 16.82 7.53 18.50
N SER A 282 17.19 6.26 18.33
CA SER A 282 17.69 5.73 17.06
C SER A 282 16.57 5.02 16.29
N PHE A 283 16.48 5.30 15.02
CA PHE A 283 15.61 4.63 14.07
C PHE A 283 16.47 3.79 13.13
N ILE A 284 16.18 2.50 13.06
CA ILE A 284 17.03 1.53 12.35
C ILE A 284 16.17 0.73 11.41
N ALA A 285 16.58 0.63 10.14
CA ALA A 285 16.07 -0.35 9.20
C ALA A 285 17.24 -1.17 8.67
N MET A 286 17.07 -2.48 8.59
CA MET A 286 18.07 -3.37 8.02
C MET A 286 17.40 -4.40 7.13
N GLY A 287 18.04 -4.75 6.01
CA GLY A 287 17.47 -5.72 5.08
C GLY A 287 18.07 -5.64 3.69
N HIS A 288 17.35 -6.20 2.75
CA HIS A 288 17.71 -6.29 1.34
C HIS A 288 16.45 -6.30 0.45
N LEU A 289 16.61 -6.50 -0.86
CA LEU A 289 15.48 -6.71 -1.77
C LEU A 289 14.71 -7.99 -1.38
N GLY A 290 13.40 -7.90 -1.39
CA GLY A 290 12.48 -9.02 -1.15
C GLY A 290 12.22 -9.87 -2.40
N GLY A 291 11.01 -10.40 -2.50
CA GLY A 291 10.56 -11.29 -3.57
C GLY A 291 9.55 -10.66 -4.53
N LEU A 292 9.04 -11.53 -5.39
CA LEU A 292 7.90 -11.26 -6.26
C LEU A 292 6.70 -12.10 -5.79
N ARG A 293 5.48 -11.59 -5.98
CA ARG A 293 4.26 -12.37 -5.70
C ARG A 293 4.10 -13.57 -6.62
N SER A 294 4.82 -13.59 -7.75
CA SER A 294 4.89 -14.74 -8.66
C SER A 294 5.91 -15.79 -8.24
N ASP A 295 6.71 -15.54 -7.21
CA ASP A 295 7.68 -16.52 -6.72
C ASP A 295 6.97 -17.77 -6.16
N PRO A 296 7.51 -18.98 -6.38
CA PRO A 296 6.88 -20.22 -5.94
C PRO A 296 6.67 -20.31 -4.42
N ASP A 297 7.49 -19.63 -3.65
CA ASP A 297 7.50 -19.62 -2.18
C ASP A 297 6.75 -18.41 -1.57
N TYR A 298 6.08 -17.59 -2.40
CA TYR A 298 5.34 -16.41 -1.95
C TYR A 298 4.41 -16.68 -0.77
N TYR A 299 3.57 -17.71 -0.85
CA TYR A 299 2.61 -18.02 0.22
C TYR A 299 3.30 -18.51 1.49
N ALA A 300 4.42 -19.20 1.36
CA ALA A 300 5.23 -19.61 2.50
C ALA A 300 5.92 -18.40 3.18
N LEU A 301 6.35 -17.41 2.40
CA LEU A 301 6.86 -16.13 2.90
C LEU A 301 5.78 -15.33 3.64
N GLU A 302 4.54 -15.31 3.15
CA GLU A 302 3.41 -14.67 3.84
C GLU A 302 3.18 -15.29 5.23
N VAL A 303 3.19 -16.64 5.32
CA VAL A 303 3.06 -17.36 6.59
C VAL A 303 4.25 -17.09 7.49
N LEU A 304 5.47 -17.10 6.96
CA LEU A 304 6.68 -16.77 7.70
C LEU A 304 6.65 -15.35 8.25
N ASN A 305 6.26 -14.38 7.42
CA ASN A 305 6.15 -12.98 7.84
C ASN A 305 5.14 -12.80 8.97
N GLN A 306 3.99 -13.48 8.89
CA GLN A 306 2.98 -13.48 9.96
C GLN A 306 3.52 -14.07 11.27
N LEU A 307 4.23 -15.18 11.19
CA LEU A 307 4.88 -15.84 12.33
C LEU A 307 5.97 -14.95 12.95
N PHE A 308 6.76 -14.31 12.11
CA PHE A 308 7.92 -13.54 12.52
C PHE A 308 7.56 -12.20 13.13
N SER A 309 6.62 -11.46 12.52
CA SER A 309 6.31 -10.06 12.89
C SER A 309 4.81 -9.69 12.85
N GLY A 310 3.91 -10.61 12.55
CA GLY A 310 2.50 -10.29 12.28
C GLY A 310 1.65 -9.95 13.52
N SER A 311 2.17 -10.06 14.73
CA SER A 311 1.43 -9.77 15.97
C SER A 311 2.36 -9.43 17.13
N PHE A 312 1.79 -8.95 18.25
CA PHE A 312 2.57 -8.74 19.49
C PHE A 312 3.17 -10.00 20.09
N ALA A 313 2.61 -11.18 19.76
CA ALA A 313 3.11 -12.48 20.22
C ALA A 313 4.01 -13.17 19.16
N SER A 314 4.33 -12.50 18.07
CA SER A 314 5.26 -13.00 17.06
C SER A 314 6.69 -12.98 17.54
N ARG A 315 7.54 -13.85 16.99
CA ARG A 315 8.91 -14.09 17.48
C ARG A 315 9.70 -12.79 17.68
N LEU A 316 9.78 -11.96 16.64
CA LEU A 316 10.55 -10.71 16.68
C LEU A 316 10.00 -9.73 17.72
N VAL A 317 8.67 -9.53 17.73
CA VAL A 317 8.06 -8.54 18.62
C VAL A 317 8.13 -8.97 20.08
N ASP A 318 7.87 -10.25 20.35
CA ASP A 318 7.98 -10.79 21.70
C ASP A 318 9.41 -10.71 22.24
N ASP A 319 10.41 -11.13 21.45
CA ASP A 319 11.81 -11.10 21.88
C ASP A 319 12.34 -9.69 22.11
N VAL A 320 12.25 -8.83 21.08
CA VAL A 320 12.91 -7.52 21.07
C VAL A 320 12.18 -6.51 21.95
N ARG A 321 10.83 -6.50 21.91
CA ARG A 321 10.03 -5.53 22.63
C ARG A 321 9.61 -6.03 24.02
N THR A 322 9.06 -7.24 24.12
CA THR A 322 8.44 -7.73 25.35
C THR A 322 9.49 -8.26 26.31
N ARG A 323 10.34 -9.18 25.86
CA ARG A 323 11.33 -9.82 26.74
C ARG A 323 12.57 -8.96 26.99
N LYS A 324 13.16 -8.40 25.92
CA LYS A 324 14.39 -7.58 26.04
C LYS A 324 14.12 -6.11 26.36
N GLY A 325 12.90 -5.61 26.16
CA GLY A 325 12.53 -4.22 26.43
C GLY A 325 13.30 -3.18 25.62
N LEU A 326 13.85 -3.57 24.47
CA LEU A 326 14.73 -2.72 23.65
C LEU A 326 13.98 -1.73 22.78
N ALA A 327 12.74 -2.07 22.38
CA ALA A 327 12.04 -1.33 21.34
C ALA A 327 10.76 -0.67 21.84
N TYR A 328 10.52 0.59 21.42
CA TYR A 328 9.21 1.20 21.43
C TYR A 328 8.33 0.62 20.31
N ALA A 329 8.89 0.55 19.10
CA ALA A 329 8.28 -0.11 17.96
C ALA A 329 9.32 -1.02 17.28
N VAL A 330 8.88 -2.23 16.93
CA VAL A 330 9.67 -3.20 16.15
C VAL A 330 8.73 -3.93 15.22
N ASN A 331 9.14 -4.10 13.98
CA ASN A 331 8.45 -4.93 13.00
C ASN A 331 9.43 -5.47 11.94
N ALA A 332 8.98 -6.45 11.20
CA ALA A 332 9.61 -6.89 9.97
C ALA A 332 8.57 -6.99 8.86
N SER A 333 9.03 -6.83 7.62
CA SER A 333 8.26 -7.13 6.42
C SER A 333 9.14 -7.94 5.48
N LEU A 334 8.65 -9.12 5.08
CA LEU A 334 9.26 -9.96 4.05
C LEU A 334 8.44 -9.77 2.76
N ASP A 335 8.43 -8.54 2.26
CA ASP A 335 7.51 -8.12 1.22
C ASP A 335 7.86 -8.70 -0.15
N SER A 336 6.80 -8.99 -0.91
CA SER A 336 6.86 -9.43 -2.30
C SER A 336 5.93 -8.57 -3.12
N ASP A 337 6.49 -7.85 -4.11
CA ASP A 337 5.72 -6.97 -4.96
C ASP A 337 5.29 -7.66 -6.27
N TYR A 338 4.50 -6.98 -7.10
CA TYR A 338 3.88 -7.58 -8.27
C TYR A 338 4.84 -7.76 -9.45
N ASP A 339 5.57 -6.72 -9.84
CA ASP A 339 6.39 -6.68 -11.06
C ASP A 339 7.85 -6.26 -10.81
N HIS A 340 8.20 -6.00 -9.56
CA HIS A 340 9.55 -5.73 -9.10
C HIS A 340 9.75 -6.32 -7.70
N PRO A 341 11.00 -6.57 -7.25
CA PRO A 341 11.22 -7.08 -5.90
C PRO A 341 10.72 -6.09 -4.85
N GLY A 342 9.96 -6.59 -3.88
CA GLY A 342 9.61 -5.84 -2.69
C GLY A 342 10.82 -5.59 -1.77
N LEU A 343 10.59 -5.25 -0.52
CA LEU A 343 11.64 -5.06 0.48
C LEU A 343 11.51 -6.11 1.59
N ALA A 344 12.58 -6.84 1.85
CA ALA A 344 12.70 -7.66 3.04
C ALA A 344 13.49 -6.88 4.09
N TYR A 345 12.82 -6.41 5.15
CA TYR A 345 13.47 -5.56 6.14
C TYR A 345 12.97 -5.81 7.56
N LEU A 346 13.80 -5.45 8.53
CA LEU A 346 13.48 -5.32 9.92
C LEU A 346 13.63 -3.85 10.32
N PHE A 347 12.71 -3.38 11.14
CA PHE A 347 12.69 -2.02 11.66
C PHE A 347 12.65 -2.03 13.18
N VAL A 348 13.37 -1.09 13.81
CA VAL A 348 13.24 -0.80 15.23
C VAL A 348 13.40 0.69 15.52
N SER A 349 12.57 1.23 16.42
CA SER A 349 12.86 2.49 17.10
C SER A 349 13.20 2.19 18.57
N THR A 350 14.34 2.71 19.02
CA THR A 350 14.93 2.36 20.30
C THR A 350 15.54 3.58 20.99
N LYS A 351 15.79 3.48 22.29
CA LYS A 351 16.58 4.50 23.01
C LYS A 351 17.99 4.55 22.44
N LEU A 352 18.60 5.71 22.45
CA LEU A 352 19.96 5.88 21.94
C LEU A 352 20.97 4.92 22.59
N GLN A 353 20.85 4.73 23.92
CA GLN A 353 21.72 3.87 24.72
C GLN A 353 21.52 2.35 24.48
N THR A 354 20.57 1.98 23.62
CA THR A 354 20.28 0.58 23.27
C THR A 354 20.33 0.35 21.77
N THR A 355 20.94 1.28 21.00
CA THR A 355 21.06 1.20 19.54
C THR A 355 21.77 -0.08 19.09
N GLY A 356 22.96 -0.34 19.63
CA GLY A 356 23.74 -1.54 19.30
C GLY A 356 23.06 -2.82 19.77
N ALA A 357 22.55 -2.83 21.01
CA ALA A 357 21.80 -3.98 21.53
C ALA A 357 20.59 -4.31 20.67
N SER A 358 19.90 -3.29 20.11
CA SER A 358 18.77 -3.50 19.20
C SER A 358 19.21 -4.06 17.85
N ILE A 359 20.30 -3.58 17.27
CA ILE A 359 20.87 -4.15 16.03
C ILE A 359 21.25 -5.61 16.24
N ASP A 360 21.93 -5.93 17.37
CA ASP A 360 22.31 -7.31 17.71
C ASP A 360 21.08 -8.21 17.82
N ALA A 361 20.02 -7.75 18.50
CA ALA A 361 18.79 -8.50 18.67
C ALA A 361 18.08 -8.76 17.33
N LEU A 362 18.02 -7.77 16.44
CA LEU A 362 17.44 -7.95 15.09
C LEU A 362 18.25 -8.96 14.26
N LEU A 363 19.58 -8.89 14.31
CA LEU A 363 20.44 -9.84 13.61
C LEU A 363 20.32 -11.26 14.20
N GLU A 364 20.24 -11.38 15.53
CA GLU A 364 20.02 -12.65 16.24
C GLU A 364 18.70 -13.28 15.80
N GLU A 365 17.60 -12.53 15.87
CA GLU A 365 16.27 -13.02 15.48
C GLU A 365 16.19 -13.38 13.99
N SER A 366 16.88 -12.64 13.12
CA SER A 366 16.96 -12.99 11.70
C SER A 366 17.70 -14.34 11.48
N ARG A 367 18.78 -14.59 12.23
CA ARG A 367 19.50 -15.87 12.17
C ARG A 367 18.70 -17.01 12.82
N ASN A 368 17.93 -16.70 13.86
CA ASN A 368 17.08 -17.66 14.56
C ASN A 368 15.98 -18.22 13.67
N LEU A 369 15.54 -17.52 12.62
CA LEU A 369 14.56 -18.07 11.68
C LEU A 369 15.00 -19.37 11.02
N THR A 370 16.30 -19.52 10.79
CA THR A 370 16.89 -20.75 10.24
C THR A 370 17.48 -21.68 11.32
N ALA A 371 18.10 -21.11 12.37
CA ALA A 371 18.71 -21.87 13.45
C ALA A 371 17.67 -22.54 14.37
N GLN A 372 16.52 -21.91 14.53
CA GLN A 372 15.36 -22.41 15.30
C GLN A 372 14.14 -22.50 14.37
N PRO A 373 14.05 -23.58 13.56
CA PRO A 373 13.00 -23.69 12.55
C PRO A 373 11.60 -23.59 13.14
N ALA A 374 10.67 -23.06 12.35
CA ALA A 374 9.27 -22.92 12.74
C ALA A 374 8.67 -24.29 13.13
N THR A 375 7.88 -24.30 14.19
CA THR A 375 7.11 -25.47 14.63
C THR A 375 5.77 -25.56 13.88
N ASP A 376 5.15 -26.75 13.88
CA ASP A 376 3.82 -26.92 13.28
C ASP A 376 2.76 -26.05 13.96
N GLU A 377 2.88 -25.85 15.28
CA GLU A 377 1.98 -25.01 16.05
C GLU A 377 2.06 -23.55 15.61
N GLU A 378 3.27 -22.99 15.50
CA GLU A 378 3.51 -21.61 15.05
C GLU A 378 3.00 -21.39 13.63
N VAL A 379 3.29 -22.34 12.72
CA VAL A 379 2.82 -22.28 11.33
C VAL A 379 1.29 -22.31 11.26
N ASN A 380 0.65 -23.23 11.99
CA ASN A 380 -0.82 -23.31 12.03
C ASN A 380 -1.44 -22.04 12.61
N LYS A 381 -0.87 -21.47 13.66
CA LYS A 381 -1.32 -20.23 14.26
C LYS A 381 -1.20 -19.05 13.30
N ALA A 382 -0.09 -18.94 12.59
CA ALA A 382 0.14 -17.92 11.57
C ALA A 382 -0.86 -18.06 10.39
N LYS A 383 -1.09 -19.28 9.90
CA LYS A 383 -2.10 -19.56 8.85
C LYS A 383 -3.50 -19.14 9.31
N GLN A 384 -3.90 -19.51 10.52
CA GLN A 384 -5.20 -19.12 11.08
C GLN A 384 -5.33 -17.60 11.19
N ALA A 385 -4.29 -16.88 11.61
CA ALA A 385 -4.31 -15.43 11.69
C ALA A 385 -4.48 -14.79 10.31
N LEU A 386 -3.74 -15.24 9.30
CA LEU A 386 -3.88 -14.78 7.91
C LEU A 386 -5.28 -15.04 7.35
N LEU A 387 -5.81 -16.25 7.53
CA LEU A 387 -7.12 -16.62 7.03
C LEU A 387 -8.26 -15.88 7.75
N SER A 388 -8.12 -15.63 9.05
CA SER A 388 -9.11 -14.89 9.83
C SER A 388 -9.12 -13.41 9.47
N SER A 389 -7.96 -12.82 9.19
CA SER A 389 -7.84 -11.42 8.76
C SER A 389 -8.18 -11.22 7.28
N PHE A 390 -8.17 -12.30 6.48
CA PHE A 390 -8.42 -12.24 5.04
C PHE A 390 -9.77 -11.59 4.68
N VAL A 391 -10.82 -11.88 5.44
CA VAL A 391 -12.16 -11.34 5.18
C VAL A 391 -12.20 -9.81 5.23
N PHE A 392 -11.39 -9.18 6.10
CA PHE A 392 -11.33 -7.72 6.22
C PHE A 392 -10.70 -7.02 5.01
N ASN A 393 -10.09 -7.77 4.10
CA ASN A 393 -9.60 -7.22 2.83
C ASN A 393 -10.68 -7.14 1.74
N TYR A 394 -11.91 -7.65 2.02
CA TYR A 394 -13.00 -7.78 1.07
C TYR A 394 -14.36 -7.50 1.72
N ASP A 395 -14.37 -6.72 2.78
CA ASP A 395 -15.57 -6.39 3.55
C ASP A 395 -16.54 -5.48 2.76
N THR A 396 -16.03 -4.77 1.77
CA THR A 396 -16.83 -3.92 0.89
C THR A 396 -16.64 -4.27 -0.58
N ARG A 397 -17.67 -4.04 -1.40
CA ARG A 397 -17.59 -4.23 -2.86
C ARG A 397 -16.54 -3.32 -3.50
N ARG A 398 -16.31 -2.14 -2.93
CA ARG A 398 -15.23 -1.22 -3.34
C ARG A 398 -13.85 -1.86 -3.19
N GLU A 399 -13.57 -2.50 -2.05
CA GLU A 399 -12.28 -3.18 -1.82
C GLU A 399 -12.10 -4.37 -2.77
N VAL A 400 -13.16 -5.15 -3.01
CA VAL A 400 -13.16 -6.21 -4.01
C VAL A 400 -12.78 -5.67 -5.38
N LEU A 401 -13.49 -4.62 -5.84
CA LEU A 401 -13.23 -4.03 -7.15
C LEU A 401 -11.80 -3.47 -7.25
N ARG A 402 -11.33 -2.75 -6.23
CA ARG A 402 -9.97 -2.19 -6.18
C ARG A 402 -8.90 -3.27 -6.34
N ARG A 403 -9.08 -4.40 -5.66
CA ARG A 403 -8.15 -5.53 -5.78
C ARG A 403 -8.20 -6.18 -7.15
N GLN A 404 -9.38 -6.34 -7.72
CA GLN A 404 -9.53 -6.90 -9.07
C GLN A 404 -8.88 -5.99 -10.13
N ILE A 405 -9.01 -4.66 -10.00
CA ILE A 405 -8.31 -3.70 -10.86
C ILE A 405 -6.79 -3.86 -10.72
N THR A 406 -6.29 -4.04 -9.50
CA THR A 406 -4.85 -4.26 -9.27
C THR A 406 -4.35 -5.55 -9.93
N LEU A 407 -5.11 -6.65 -9.82
CA LEU A 407 -4.77 -7.92 -10.48
C LEU A 407 -4.77 -7.77 -12.01
N GLU A 408 -5.76 -7.08 -12.58
CA GLU A 408 -5.81 -6.78 -14.03
C GLU A 408 -4.61 -5.91 -14.45
N TYR A 409 -4.25 -4.92 -13.64
CA TYR A 409 -3.13 -4.02 -13.92
C TYR A 409 -1.80 -4.78 -14.05
N PHE A 410 -1.54 -5.69 -13.14
CA PHE A 410 -0.31 -6.49 -13.10
C PHE A 410 -0.42 -7.83 -13.85
N HIS A 411 -1.52 -8.07 -14.57
CA HIS A 411 -1.78 -9.29 -15.34
C HIS A 411 -1.79 -10.57 -14.49
N TYR A 412 -2.24 -10.45 -13.23
CA TYR A 412 -2.46 -11.62 -12.37
C TYR A 412 -3.84 -12.24 -12.64
N PRO A 413 -4.00 -13.55 -12.40
CA PRO A 413 -5.30 -14.20 -12.54
C PRO A 413 -6.37 -13.54 -11.67
N LEU A 414 -7.56 -13.26 -12.23
CA LEU A 414 -8.64 -12.61 -11.50
C LEU A 414 -9.23 -13.49 -10.37
N ASP A 415 -8.98 -14.79 -10.41
CA ASP A 415 -9.31 -15.75 -9.34
C ASP A 415 -8.20 -15.87 -8.26
N TRP A 416 -7.18 -14.99 -8.30
CA TRP A 416 -6.09 -14.97 -7.33
C TRP A 416 -6.57 -15.00 -5.88
N LEU A 417 -7.68 -14.32 -5.58
CA LEU A 417 -8.23 -14.23 -4.23
C LEU A 417 -8.76 -15.57 -3.74
N ALA A 418 -9.46 -16.30 -4.61
CA ALA A 418 -9.93 -17.65 -4.28
C ALA A 418 -8.74 -18.61 -4.10
N ARG A 419 -7.73 -18.48 -4.95
CA ARG A 419 -6.48 -19.27 -4.87
C ARG A 419 -5.66 -18.94 -3.63
N TYR A 420 -5.59 -17.67 -3.21
CA TYR A 420 -4.79 -17.24 -2.06
C TYR A 420 -5.18 -18.02 -0.80
N ARG A 421 -6.49 -18.10 -0.50
CA ARG A 421 -6.97 -18.83 0.68
C ARG A 421 -6.52 -20.28 0.65
N SER A 422 -6.78 -20.99 -0.44
CA SER A 422 -6.40 -22.41 -0.59
C SER A 422 -4.89 -22.59 -0.56
N ALA A 423 -4.13 -21.64 -1.12
CA ALA A 423 -2.68 -21.66 -1.09
C ALA A 423 -2.14 -21.53 0.34
N ILE A 424 -2.64 -20.56 1.12
CA ILE A 424 -2.25 -20.40 2.54
C ILE A 424 -2.64 -21.66 3.34
N GLU A 425 -3.83 -22.21 3.13
CA GLU A 425 -4.28 -23.45 3.78
C GLU A 425 -3.34 -24.63 3.50
N SER A 426 -2.77 -24.70 2.29
CA SER A 426 -1.88 -25.79 1.85
C SER A 426 -0.41 -25.62 2.23
N VAL A 427 0.01 -24.44 2.71
CA VAL A 427 1.41 -24.22 3.11
C VAL A 427 1.81 -25.20 4.20
N THR A 428 2.94 -25.88 4.00
CA THR A 428 3.51 -26.82 4.96
C THR A 428 4.60 -26.17 5.82
N THR A 429 4.89 -26.78 6.96
CA THR A 429 5.97 -26.31 7.85
C THR A 429 7.32 -26.35 7.16
N GLU A 430 7.58 -27.35 6.32
CA GLU A 430 8.82 -27.48 5.54
C GLU A 430 8.98 -26.34 4.54
N GLN A 431 7.89 -25.91 3.90
CA GLN A 431 7.90 -24.74 2.99
C GLN A 431 8.22 -23.44 3.74
N VAL A 432 7.66 -23.26 4.93
CA VAL A 432 7.95 -22.09 5.79
C VAL A 432 9.41 -22.08 6.23
N ARG A 433 9.94 -23.25 6.62
CA ARG A 433 11.36 -23.42 6.97
C ARG A 433 12.28 -23.12 5.78
N ALA A 434 11.91 -23.58 4.58
CA ALA A 434 12.66 -23.27 3.36
C ALA A 434 12.60 -21.76 3.02
N ALA A 435 11.45 -21.13 3.18
CA ALA A 435 11.27 -19.70 2.95
C ALA A 435 12.11 -18.84 3.90
N ALA A 436 12.43 -19.31 5.11
CA ALA A 436 13.29 -18.58 6.05
C ALA A 436 14.70 -18.31 5.47
N HIS A 437 15.16 -19.13 4.53
CA HIS A 437 16.44 -18.91 3.84
C HIS A 437 16.43 -17.75 2.84
N ARG A 438 15.25 -17.13 2.57
CA ARG A 438 15.17 -15.90 1.77
C ARG A 438 15.66 -14.67 2.52
N LEU A 439 15.75 -14.73 3.83
CA LEU A 439 16.32 -13.67 4.65
C LEU A 439 17.80 -13.96 4.86
N HIS A 440 18.66 -13.06 4.35
CA HIS A 440 20.13 -13.21 4.38
C HIS A 440 20.75 -12.13 5.29
N PRO A 441 20.87 -12.37 6.60
CA PRO A 441 21.35 -11.34 7.54
C PRO A 441 22.75 -10.79 7.24
N ASP A 442 23.60 -11.58 6.60
CA ASP A 442 24.96 -11.16 6.23
C ASP A 442 24.99 -10.20 5.02
N ASP A 443 23.89 -10.14 4.26
CA ASP A 443 23.71 -9.25 3.11
C ASP A 443 22.95 -7.95 3.47
N PHE A 444 22.64 -7.73 4.75
CA PHE A 444 21.83 -6.58 5.14
C PHE A 444 22.53 -5.25 4.89
N SER A 445 21.79 -4.35 4.24
CA SER A 445 22.03 -2.92 4.31
C SER A 445 21.39 -2.40 5.60
N VAL A 446 22.17 -1.77 6.46
CA VAL A 446 21.72 -1.21 7.74
C VAL A 446 21.69 0.31 7.63
N VAL A 447 20.53 0.91 7.75
CA VAL A 447 20.37 2.38 7.79
C VAL A 447 20.00 2.79 9.21
N VAL A 448 20.73 3.76 9.76
CA VAL A 448 20.52 4.28 11.10
C VAL A 448 20.32 5.80 11.01
N VAL A 449 19.24 6.27 11.65
CA VAL A 449 18.95 7.71 11.81
C VAL A 449 18.94 8.04 13.30
N GLY A 450 19.75 9.00 13.73
CA GLY A 450 19.82 9.39 15.14
C GLY A 450 21.00 10.31 15.46
N PRO A 451 21.21 10.62 16.75
CA PRO A 451 22.34 11.43 17.21
C PRO A 451 23.68 10.75 16.95
N ALA A 452 24.71 11.57 16.74
CA ALA A 452 26.06 11.08 16.46
C ALA A 452 26.78 10.43 17.66
N GLN A 453 26.32 10.69 18.88
CA GLN A 453 26.94 10.23 20.13
C GLN A 453 25.91 9.66 21.09
N GLY A 454 26.35 8.78 21.97
CA GLY A 454 25.51 8.24 23.05
C GLY A 454 24.96 6.82 22.78
N THR A 455 25.35 6.19 21.66
CA THR A 455 25.05 4.78 21.41
C THR A 455 25.89 3.88 22.31
N ASP A 456 25.34 2.74 22.72
CA ASP A 456 25.99 1.71 23.55
C ASP A 456 27.14 0.99 22.83
N LYS A 457 27.08 0.91 21.49
CA LYS A 457 28.12 0.35 20.62
C LYS A 457 28.41 1.27 19.43
N PRO A 458 29.66 1.35 18.96
CA PRO A 458 29.97 2.07 17.76
C PRO A 458 29.38 1.38 16.53
N LEU A 459 28.78 2.13 15.62
CA LEU A 459 28.16 1.58 14.39
C LEU A 459 29.18 0.85 13.50
N THR A 460 30.47 1.17 13.63
CA THR A 460 31.57 0.47 12.93
C THR A 460 31.70 -1.01 13.32
N ALA A 461 31.10 -1.43 14.44
CA ALA A 461 31.02 -2.84 14.81
C ALA A 461 30.18 -3.69 13.84
N TYR A 462 29.32 -3.05 13.06
CA TYR A 462 28.41 -3.71 12.11
C TYR A 462 28.84 -3.55 10.65
N GLY A 463 29.98 -2.94 10.40
CA GLY A 463 30.53 -2.76 9.07
C GLY A 463 31.08 -1.36 8.79
N LYS A 464 31.44 -1.12 7.52
CA LYS A 464 31.86 0.21 7.08
C LYS A 464 30.68 1.18 7.20
N VAL A 465 30.89 2.27 7.93
CA VAL A 465 29.87 3.34 8.07
C VAL A 465 30.02 4.36 6.93
N THR A 466 28.96 4.53 6.17
CA THR A 466 28.83 5.55 5.12
C THR A 466 27.90 6.65 5.61
N PRO A 467 28.34 7.91 5.70
CA PRO A 467 27.48 9.01 6.11
C PRO A 467 26.43 9.30 5.02
N ILE A 468 25.20 9.57 5.46
CA ILE A 468 24.12 10.11 4.62
C ILE A 468 24.07 11.61 4.88
N ASP A 469 24.20 12.39 3.81
CA ASP A 469 24.04 13.83 3.88
C ASP A 469 22.55 14.19 3.85
N LEU A 470 22.05 14.77 4.93
CA LEU A 470 20.68 15.26 5.07
C LEU A 470 20.56 16.75 4.67
N ALA A 471 21.66 17.41 4.31
CA ALA A 471 21.56 18.79 3.84
C ALA A 471 20.62 18.85 2.63
N PRO A 472 19.62 19.74 2.62
CA PRO A 472 18.82 19.93 1.42
C PRO A 472 19.76 20.32 0.29
N PRO A 473 19.62 19.71 -0.92
CA PRO A 473 20.43 20.14 -2.04
C PRO A 473 20.29 21.64 -2.22
N ALA A 474 21.43 22.33 -2.35
CA ALA A 474 21.46 23.78 -2.38
C ALA A 474 20.40 24.34 -3.32
N HIS A 475 19.59 25.29 -2.83
CA HIS A 475 18.78 26.11 -3.71
C HIS A 475 19.74 26.77 -4.71
N GLY A 476 19.58 26.47 -6.00
CA GLY A 476 20.26 27.24 -7.02
C GLY A 476 19.89 28.70 -6.80
N THR A 477 20.79 29.46 -6.22
CA THR A 477 20.68 30.90 -6.18
C THR A 477 20.54 31.36 -7.62
N LYS A 478 19.40 31.99 -7.93
CA LYS A 478 19.22 32.74 -9.18
C LYS A 478 20.18 33.89 -9.23
#